data_d57163cb4378d97bbd3a4c1cd84ea976
#
_entry.id   d57163cb4378d97bbd3a4c1cd84ea976
#
_cell.length_a   1.000
_cell.length_b   1.000
_cell.length_c   1.000
_cell.angle_alpha   90.00
_cell.angle_beta   90.00
_cell.angle_gamma   90.00
#
_symmetry.space_group_name_H-M   'P 1'
#
loop_
_entity.id
_entity.type
_entity.pdbx_description
1 polymer ?
#
loop_
_entity_poly.entity_id
_entity_poly.type
_entity_poly.pdbx_seq_one_letter_code
_entity_poly.pdbx_strand_id
1 'polypeptide(L)'
;ARNLMKGFAGAMSRGADRVIATEMESQKEKLNLSDAQVESIKGKMVAMIQDETKRFQSELDDKNRSFGEIMQSQGDFWENNEPKINALLKEELNEEQYAQYERNELIEKTESIQKRANWELERMDSLDLSEEQEDQIFGILVQKSSQFDEAMEIEGISAELPEAARSQDVSKEDAIRSILNPDQLDKYNEKMESGGYGRGRGRGPWGRRGFGG
;
A
#
# COMPACT_ATOMS: atom_id res chain seq x y z
N ALA A 1 -22.47 -13.20 -11.86
CA ALA A 1 -21.41 -12.52 -11.12
C ALA A 1 -21.04 -13.26 -9.83
N ARG A 2 -21.99 -13.51 -8.89
CA ARG A 2 -21.74 -14.18 -7.59
C ARG A 2 -21.05 -15.54 -7.71
N ASN A 3 -21.49 -16.41 -8.63
CA ASN A 3 -20.89 -17.74 -8.82
C ASN A 3 -19.45 -17.65 -9.35
N LEU A 4 -19.16 -16.66 -10.20
CA LEU A 4 -17.81 -16.40 -10.68
C LEU A 4 -16.90 -15.96 -9.54
N MET A 5 -17.39 -15.08 -8.65
CA MET A 5 -16.61 -14.58 -7.48
C MET A 5 -16.37 -15.68 -6.44
N LYS A 6 -17.32 -16.61 -6.22
CA LYS A 6 -17.09 -17.79 -5.38
C LYS A 6 -15.96 -18.68 -5.93
N GLY A 7 -15.94 -18.88 -7.24
CA GLY A 7 -14.86 -19.61 -7.91
C GLY A 7 -13.51 -18.90 -7.74
N PHE A 8 -13.49 -17.58 -7.84
CA PHE A 8 -12.29 -16.75 -7.65
C PHE A 8 -11.80 -16.78 -6.19
N ALA A 9 -12.69 -16.65 -5.21
CA ALA A 9 -12.34 -16.77 -3.79
C ALA A 9 -11.70 -18.13 -3.46
N GLY A 10 -12.28 -19.21 -4.02
CA GLY A 10 -11.71 -20.55 -3.87
C GLY A 10 -10.34 -20.73 -4.56
N ALA A 11 -10.11 -20.03 -5.68
CA ALA A 11 -8.79 -20.02 -6.34
C ALA A 11 -7.75 -19.22 -5.53
N MET A 12 -8.15 -18.09 -4.95
CA MET A 12 -7.28 -17.31 -4.05
C MET A 12 -6.86 -18.12 -2.82
N SER A 13 -7.81 -18.82 -2.19
CA SER A 13 -7.49 -19.67 -1.03
C SER A 13 -6.47 -20.76 -1.38
N ARG A 14 -6.61 -21.39 -2.55
CA ARG A 14 -5.63 -22.41 -2.99
C ARG A 14 -4.26 -21.85 -3.37
N GLY A 15 -4.20 -20.61 -3.83
CA GLY A 15 -2.95 -19.90 -4.14
C GLY A 15 -2.25 -19.31 -2.93
N ALA A 16 -2.97 -19.07 -1.84
CA ALA A 16 -2.45 -18.45 -0.63
C ALA A 16 -1.29 -19.24 -0.02
N ASP A 17 -1.39 -20.55 0.05
CA ASP A 17 -0.35 -21.42 0.60
C ASP A 17 1.01 -21.18 -0.06
N ARG A 18 1.02 -21.04 -1.39
CA ARG A 18 2.24 -20.81 -2.15
C ARG A 18 2.82 -19.42 -1.93
N VAL A 19 1.96 -18.41 -1.90
CA VAL A 19 2.37 -17.01 -1.67
C VAL A 19 2.94 -16.88 -0.26
N ILE A 20 2.24 -17.41 0.75
CA ILE A 20 2.71 -17.41 2.14
C ILE A 20 4.03 -18.17 2.27
N ALA A 21 4.17 -19.35 1.64
CA ALA A 21 5.40 -20.11 1.70
C ALA A 21 6.59 -19.33 1.13
N THR A 22 6.41 -18.64 0.01
CA THR A 22 7.45 -17.80 -0.60
C THR A 22 7.82 -16.61 0.29
N GLU A 23 6.81 -15.94 0.86
CA GLU A 23 7.03 -14.82 1.76
C GLU A 23 7.75 -15.27 3.05
N MET A 24 7.31 -16.37 3.64
CA MET A 24 7.92 -16.92 4.86
C MET A 24 9.37 -17.35 4.66
N GLU A 25 9.74 -17.88 3.49
CA GLU A 25 11.13 -18.18 3.17
C GLU A 25 12.00 -16.91 3.12
N SER A 26 11.47 -15.82 2.56
CA SER A 26 12.14 -14.51 2.58
C SER A 26 12.26 -13.96 4.01
N GLN A 27 11.21 -14.07 4.81
CA GLN A 27 11.21 -13.57 6.19
C GLN A 27 12.08 -14.43 7.12
N LYS A 28 12.22 -15.72 6.84
CA LYS A 28 13.07 -16.63 7.61
C LYS A 28 14.51 -16.14 7.70
N GLU A 29 15.09 -15.71 6.58
CA GLU A 29 16.45 -15.18 6.56
C GLU A 29 16.53 -13.81 7.24
N LYS A 30 15.59 -12.90 6.92
CA LYS A 30 15.58 -11.53 7.44
C LYS A 30 15.42 -11.46 8.96
N LEU A 31 14.64 -12.37 9.55
CA LEU A 31 14.29 -12.38 10.97
C LEU A 31 14.95 -13.53 11.73
N ASN A 32 15.79 -14.33 11.08
CA ASN A 32 16.44 -15.50 11.65
C ASN A 32 15.44 -16.44 12.36
N LEU A 33 14.36 -16.81 11.63
CA LEU A 33 13.30 -17.66 12.15
C LEU A 33 13.74 -19.14 12.19
N SER A 34 13.35 -19.84 13.24
CA SER A 34 13.43 -21.30 13.27
C SER A 34 12.40 -21.95 12.33
N ASP A 35 12.66 -23.17 11.88
CA ASP A 35 11.71 -23.93 11.05
C ASP A 35 10.35 -24.10 11.75
N ALA A 36 10.35 -24.26 13.07
CA ALA A 36 9.14 -24.37 13.86
C ALA A 36 8.31 -23.08 13.85
N GLN A 37 8.96 -21.91 13.94
CA GLN A 37 8.27 -20.60 13.83
C GLN A 37 7.69 -20.41 12.42
N VAL A 38 8.47 -20.73 11.39
CA VAL A 38 8.02 -20.63 9.98
C VAL A 38 6.76 -21.47 9.76
N GLU A 39 6.75 -22.72 10.19
CA GLU A 39 5.59 -23.60 10.02
C GLU A 39 4.39 -23.16 10.88
N SER A 40 4.61 -22.66 12.09
CA SER A 40 3.54 -22.13 12.94
C SER A 40 2.89 -20.89 12.33
N ILE A 41 3.69 -19.88 11.94
CA ILE A 41 3.21 -18.64 11.33
C ILE A 41 2.47 -18.97 10.03
N LYS A 42 3.06 -19.78 9.16
CA LYS A 42 2.44 -20.20 7.89
C LYS A 42 1.10 -20.89 8.12
N GLY A 43 1.02 -21.84 9.05
CA GLY A 43 -0.23 -22.53 9.38
C GLY A 43 -1.33 -21.57 9.87
N LYS A 44 -0.99 -20.64 10.74
CA LYS A 44 -1.91 -19.62 11.26
C LYS A 44 -2.37 -18.63 10.17
N MET A 45 -1.46 -18.18 9.30
CA MET A 45 -1.81 -17.29 8.17
C MET A 45 -2.72 -17.97 7.15
N VAL A 46 -2.44 -19.23 6.82
CA VAL A 46 -3.29 -20.02 5.93
C VAL A 46 -4.69 -20.18 6.52
N ALA A 47 -4.79 -20.52 7.80
CA ALA A 47 -6.08 -20.65 8.49
C ALA A 47 -6.87 -19.32 8.47
N MET A 48 -6.20 -18.20 8.73
CA MET A 48 -6.82 -16.86 8.67
C MET A 48 -7.37 -16.55 7.28
N ILE A 49 -6.62 -16.82 6.21
CA ILE A 49 -7.08 -16.60 4.83
C ILE A 49 -8.27 -17.51 4.49
N GLN A 50 -8.22 -18.76 4.96
CA GLN A 50 -9.35 -19.69 4.74
C GLN A 50 -10.62 -19.22 5.45
N ASP A 51 -10.52 -18.71 6.67
CA ASP A 51 -11.67 -18.21 7.41
C ASP A 51 -12.23 -16.93 6.80
N GLU A 52 -11.40 -16.00 6.36
CA GLU A 52 -11.85 -14.83 5.61
C GLU A 52 -12.49 -15.21 4.26
N THR A 53 -11.95 -16.22 3.59
CA THR A 53 -12.55 -16.75 2.35
C THR A 53 -13.94 -17.34 2.60
N LYS A 54 -14.11 -18.10 3.69
CA LYS A 54 -15.43 -18.65 4.08
C LYS A 54 -16.40 -17.52 4.44
N ARG A 55 -15.95 -16.50 5.18
CA ARG A 55 -16.75 -15.32 5.50
C ARG A 55 -17.23 -14.63 4.22
N PHE A 56 -16.32 -14.34 3.30
CA PHE A 56 -16.66 -13.73 2.01
C PHE A 56 -17.65 -14.57 1.19
N GLN A 57 -17.48 -15.89 1.16
CA GLN A 57 -18.42 -16.80 0.50
C GLN A 57 -19.81 -16.72 1.14
N SER A 58 -19.88 -16.69 2.48
CA SER A 58 -21.13 -16.54 3.21
C SER A 58 -21.83 -15.21 2.90
N GLU A 59 -21.08 -14.11 2.82
CA GLU A 59 -21.62 -12.80 2.43
C GLU A 59 -22.14 -12.79 0.99
N LEU A 60 -21.48 -13.50 0.07
CA LEU A 60 -21.97 -13.68 -1.30
C LEU A 60 -23.27 -14.49 -1.37
N ASP A 61 -23.55 -15.35 -0.38
CA ASP A 61 -24.79 -16.11 -0.29
C ASP A 61 -25.95 -15.32 0.33
N ASP A 62 -25.64 -14.24 1.06
CA ASP A 62 -26.68 -13.38 1.64
C ASP A 62 -27.46 -12.64 0.55
N LYS A 63 -28.72 -13.01 0.41
CA LYS A 63 -29.63 -12.42 -0.60
C LYS A 63 -30.08 -11.00 -0.24
N ASN A 64 -29.89 -10.57 1.00
CA ASN A 64 -30.33 -9.26 1.48
C ASN A 64 -29.28 -8.17 1.19
N ARG A 65 -28.05 -8.54 0.81
CA ARG A 65 -26.98 -7.62 0.47
C ARG A 65 -26.75 -7.56 -1.03
N SER A 66 -26.60 -6.34 -1.56
CA SER A 66 -26.21 -6.18 -2.96
C SER A 66 -24.75 -6.59 -3.16
N PHE A 67 -24.39 -6.96 -4.38
CA PHE A 67 -23.00 -7.27 -4.73
C PHE A 67 -22.07 -6.07 -4.51
N GLY A 68 -22.56 -4.84 -4.79
CA GLY A 68 -21.79 -3.62 -4.56
C GLY A 68 -21.45 -3.39 -3.09
N GLU A 69 -22.42 -3.59 -2.18
CA GLU A 69 -22.20 -3.47 -0.72
C GLU A 69 -21.19 -4.50 -0.22
N ILE A 70 -21.24 -5.75 -0.73
CA ILE A 70 -20.29 -6.79 -0.37
C ILE A 70 -18.87 -6.40 -0.82
N MET A 71 -18.71 -5.94 -2.05
CA MET A 71 -17.42 -5.52 -2.57
C MET A 71 -16.87 -4.28 -1.85
N GLN A 72 -17.73 -3.36 -1.48
CA GLN A 72 -17.35 -2.17 -0.72
C GLN A 72 -16.91 -2.51 0.71
N SER A 73 -17.56 -3.50 1.35
CA SER A 73 -17.21 -3.94 2.71
C SER A 73 -15.93 -4.78 2.77
N GLN A 74 -15.51 -5.36 1.65
CA GLN A 74 -14.29 -6.20 1.62
C GLN A 74 -13.00 -5.37 1.67
N GLY A 75 -13.00 -4.13 1.12
CA GLY A 75 -11.81 -3.30 1.08
C GLY A 75 -10.57 -4.01 0.53
N ASP A 76 -9.41 -3.55 0.95
CA ASP A 76 -8.16 -4.29 0.75
C ASP A 76 -8.03 -5.36 1.84
N PHE A 77 -7.93 -6.63 1.41
CA PHE A 77 -7.81 -7.77 2.33
C PHE A 77 -6.65 -7.60 3.31
N TRP A 78 -5.51 -7.14 2.83
CA TRP A 78 -4.31 -7.01 3.65
C TRP A 78 -4.46 -5.87 4.66
N GLU A 79 -4.98 -4.73 4.24
CA GLU A 79 -5.22 -3.58 5.12
C GLU A 79 -6.21 -3.93 6.24
N ASN A 80 -7.30 -4.64 5.93
CA ASN A 80 -8.30 -5.07 6.90
C ASN A 80 -7.77 -6.14 7.88
N ASN A 81 -6.79 -6.93 7.49
CA ASN A 81 -6.22 -8.00 8.32
C ASN A 81 -4.84 -7.68 8.90
N GLU A 82 -4.25 -6.53 8.57
CA GLU A 82 -2.96 -6.09 9.13
C GLU A 82 -2.92 -6.16 10.67
N PRO A 83 -3.94 -5.69 11.43
CA PRO A 83 -3.93 -5.82 12.88
C PRO A 83 -3.89 -7.27 13.38
N LYS A 84 -4.56 -8.19 12.66
CA LYS A 84 -4.56 -9.62 13.02
C LYS A 84 -3.21 -10.28 12.70
N ILE A 85 -2.61 -9.91 11.58
CA ILE A 85 -1.28 -10.38 11.18
C ILE A 85 -0.25 -9.90 12.18
N ASN A 86 -0.27 -8.63 12.55
CA ASN A 86 0.64 -8.07 13.55
C ASN A 86 0.48 -8.73 14.93
N ALA A 87 -0.75 -9.01 15.36
CA ALA A 87 -1.01 -9.73 16.60
C ALA A 87 -0.45 -11.16 16.55
N LEU A 88 -0.64 -11.87 15.44
CA LEU A 88 -0.09 -13.20 15.21
C LEU A 88 1.44 -13.19 15.25
N LEU A 89 2.07 -12.26 14.56
CA LEU A 89 3.53 -12.15 14.54
C LEU A 89 4.09 -11.79 15.92
N LYS A 90 3.42 -10.92 16.64
CA LYS A 90 3.81 -10.56 18.01
C LYS A 90 3.73 -11.74 18.99
N GLU A 91 2.84 -12.69 18.74
CA GLU A 91 2.74 -13.94 19.52
C GLU A 91 3.85 -14.94 19.19
N GLU A 92 4.21 -15.04 17.90
CA GLU A 92 5.14 -16.06 17.39
C GLU A 92 6.62 -15.64 17.42
N LEU A 93 6.88 -14.34 17.37
CA LEU A 93 8.22 -13.78 17.34
C LEU A 93 8.69 -13.41 18.76
N ASN A 94 9.98 -13.57 19.03
CA ASN A 94 10.56 -12.97 20.22
C ASN A 94 10.70 -11.44 20.06
N GLU A 95 11.02 -10.72 21.14
CA GLU A 95 11.10 -9.25 21.15
C GLU A 95 12.08 -8.69 20.09
N GLU A 96 13.24 -9.34 19.93
CA GLU A 96 14.25 -8.91 18.96
C GLU A 96 13.78 -9.13 17.50
N GLN A 97 13.19 -10.29 17.23
CA GLN A 97 12.62 -10.63 15.93
C GLN A 97 11.47 -9.70 15.57
N TYR A 98 10.60 -9.40 16.54
CA TYR A 98 9.46 -8.52 16.31
C TYR A 98 9.92 -7.08 16.06
N ALA A 99 10.88 -6.57 16.84
CA ALA A 99 11.48 -5.26 16.60
C ALA A 99 12.19 -5.18 15.24
N GLN A 100 12.81 -6.28 14.78
CA GLN A 100 13.41 -6.34 13.45
C GLN A 100 12.33 -6.36 12.36
N TYR A 101 11.21 -7.06 12.58
CA TYR A 101 10.07 -7.05 11.69
C TYR A 101 9.50 -5.64 11.51
N GLU A 102 9.26 -4.91 12.62
CA GLU A 102 8.76 -3.52 12.57
C GLU A 102 9.71 -2.60 11.81
N ARG A 103 11.04 -2.74 12.01
CA ARG A 103 12.03 -1.97 11.25
C ARG A 103 12.00 -2.28 9.75
N ASN A 104 11.91 -3.56 9.39
CA ASN A 104 11.85 -3.99 7.99
C ASN A 104 10.57 -3.47 7.30
N GLU A 105 9.42 -3.54 7.98
CA GLU A 105 8.15 -2.98 7.51
C GLU A 105 8.24 -1.48 7.27
N LEU A 106 8.86 -0.74 8.21
CA LEU A 106 9.06 0.69 8.07
C LEU A 106 9.93 1.03 6.86
N ILE A 107 11.02 0.29 6.65
CA ILE A 107 11.92 0.44 5.50
C ILE A 107 11.16 0.15 4.19
N GLU A 108 10.43 -0.96 4.11
CA GLU A 108 9.67 -1.32 2.90
C GLU A 108 8.57 -0.29 2.57
N LYS A 109 7.86 0.20 3.58
CA LYS A 109 6.88 1.29 3.43
C LYS A 109 7.55 2.57 2.95
N THR A 110 8.69 2.94 3.55
CA THR A 110 9.48 4.11 3.16
C THR A 110 9.90 4.04 1.69
N GLU A 111 10.50 2.92 1.26
CA GLU A 111 10.88 2.71 -0.14
C GLU A 111 9.69 2.76 -1.10
N SER A 112 8.55 2.20 -0.69
CA SER A 112 7.33 2.20 -1.49
C SER A 112 6.80 3.62 -1.71
N ILE A 113 6.78 4.43 -0.65
CA ILE A 113 6.36 5.85 -0.71
C ILE A 113 7.32 6.64 -1.60
N GLN A 114 8.64 6.50 -1.40
CA GLN A 114 9.65 7.17 -2.22
C GLN A 114 9.52 6.83 -3.71
N LYS A 115 9.39 5.54 -4.03
CA LYS A 115 9.19 5.07 -5.41
C LYS A 115 7.93 5.65 -6.03
N ARG A 116 6.86 5.73 -5.25
CA ARG A 116 5.59 6.31 -5.70
C ARG A 116 5.70 7.83 -5.90
N ALA A 117 6.32 8.54 -4.97
CA ALA A 117 6.53 9.98 -5.05
C ALA A 117 7.38 10.34 -6.28
N ASN A 118 8.50 9.65 -6.49
CA ASN A 118 9.34 9.83 -7.68
C ASN A 118 8.56 9.57 -8.98
N TRP A 119 7.78 8.49 -9.03
CA TRP A 119 6.96 8.20 -10.22
C TRP A 119 5.88 9.26 -10.47
N GLU A 120 5.24 9.80 -9.43
CA GLU A 120 4.28 10.90 -9.57
C GLU A 120 4.99 12.19 -10.03
N LEU A 121 6.19 12.47 -9.51
CA LEU A 121 7.01 13.62 -9.90
C LEU A 121 7.48 13.53 -11.37
N GLU A 122 8.00 12.39 -11.81
CA GLU A 122 8.40 12.14 -13.22
C GLU A 122 7.24 12.45 -14.21
N ARG A 123 6.01 12.22 -13.81
CA ARG A 123 4.84 12.55 -14.64
C ARG A 123 4.61 14.06 -14.77
N MET A 124 5.26 14.85 -13.93
CA MET A 124 5.19 16.32 -13.94
C MET A 124 6.32 16.98 -14.75
N ASP A 125 7.23 16.21 -15.38
CA ASP A 125 8.34 16.73 -16.20
C ASP A 125 7.93 17.82 -17.20
N SER A 126 6.72 17.70 -17.77
CA SER A 126 6.22 18.69 -18.74
C SER A 126 5.84 20.04 -18.12
N LEU A 127 5.91 20.18 -16.81
CA LEU A 127 5.66 21.44 -16.11
C LEU A 127 6.91 22.32 -16.04
N ASP A 128 8.08 21.82 -16.44
CA ASP A 128 9.36 22.52 -16.36
C ASP A 128 9.61 23.07 -14.95
N LEU A 129 9.53 22.18 -13.94
CA LEU A 129 9.72 22.51 -12.53
C LEU A 129 11.17 22.93 -12.26
N SER A 130 11.37 23.85 -11.31
CA SER A 130 12.71 24.08 -10.77
C SER A 130 13.10 23.00 -9.77
N GLU A 131 14.40 22.81 -9.50
CA GLU A 131 14.89 21.87 -8.49
C GLU A 131 14.19 22.07 -7.13
N GLU A 132 14.03 23.34 -6.70
CA GLU A 132 13.32 23.67 -5.46
C GLU A 132 11.83 23.24 -5.49
N GLN A 133 11.15 23.41 -6.63
CA GLN A 133 9.77 22.97 -6.78
C GLN A 133 9.67 21.43 -6.80
N GLU A 134 10.62 20.75 -7.42
CA GLU A 134 10.68 19.27 -7.43
C GLU A 134 10.84 18.75 -6.00
N ASP A 135 11.78 19.29 -5.21
CA ASP A 135 11.99 18.90 -3.82
C ASP A 135 10.75 19.16 -2.95
N GLN A 136 10.09 20.31 -3.12
CA GLN A 136 8.88 20.64 -2.38
C GLN A 136 7.72 19.72 -2.77
N ILE A 137 7.52 19.43 -4.06
CA ILE A 137 6.47 18.53 -4.54
C ILE A 137 6.76 17.11 -4.08
N PHE A 138 8.00 16.65 -4.14
CA PHE A 138 8.39 15.36 -3.59
C PHE A 138 8.03 15.25 -2.11
N GLY A 139 8.39 16.24 -1.31
CA GLY A 139 8.04 16.30 0.11
C GLY A 139 6.52 16.25 0.35
N ILE A 140 5.72 16.95 -0.46
CA ILE A 140 4.24 16.88 -0.40
C ILE A 140 3.75 15.48 -0.73
N LEU A 141 4.24 14.87 -1.82
CA LEU A 141 3.83 13.54 -2.26
C LEU A 141 4.10 12.48 -1.19
N VAL A 142 5.20 12.62 -0.48
CA VAL A 142 5.56 11.76 0.64
C VAL A 142 4.65 12.00 1.85
N GLN A 143 4.58 13.24 2.35
CA GLN A 143 3.84 13.57 3.58
C GLN A 143 2.33 13.37 3.45
N LYS A 144 1.77 13.51 2.24
CA LYS A 144 0.35 13.27 1.95
C LYS A 144 0.04 11.80 1.59
N SER A 145 1.04 10.92 1.66
CA SER A 145 0.79 9.49 1.54
C SER A 145 0.02 8.97 2.75
N SER A 146 -1.01 8.15 2.52
CA SER A 146 -1.76 7.51 3.61
C SER A 146 -0.93 6.54 4.46
N GLN A 147 0.26 6.17 3.98
CA GLN A 147 1.18 5.26 4.66
C GLN A 147 2.36 6.00 5.29
N PHE A 148 2.38 7.34 5.24
CA PHE A 148 3.46 8.13 5.82
C PHE A 148 3.46 8.01 7.34
N ASP A 149 4.63 7.81 7.91
CA ASP A 149 4.90 7.78 9.33
C ASP A 149 6.09 8.72 9.64
N GLU A 150 5.99 9.50 10.72
CA GLU A 150 7.04 10.44 11.13
C GLU A 150 8.36 9.74 11.49
N ALA A 151 8.33 8.45 11.81
CA ALA A 151 9.52 7.64 12.04
C ALA A 151 10.27 7.24 10.77
N MET A 152 9.72 7.53 9.59
CA MET A 152 10.37 7.23 8.31
C MET A 152 11.53 8.18 8.05
N GLU A 153 12.70 7.61 7.77
CA GLU A 153 13.88 8.36 7.31
C GLU A 153 13.83 8.43 5.77
N ILE A 154 13.37 9.56 5.24
CA ILE A 154 13.23 9.78 3.80
C ILE A 154 14.20 10.89 3.38
N GLU A 155 15.13 10.52 2.48
CA GLU A 155 16.03 11.49 1.86
C GLU A 155 15.28 12.41 0.89
N GLY A 156 15.65 13.70 0.83
CA GLY A 156 15.05 14.66 -0.12
C GLY A 156 13.76 15.32 0.38
N ILE A 157 13.32 15.07 1.61
CA ILE A 157 12.27 15.91 2.21
C ILE A 157 12.90 17.22 2.64
N SER A 158 12.60 18.31 1.94
CA SER A 158 12.95 19.66 2.39
C SER A 158 12.23 19.99 3.70
N ALA A 159 12.97 20.42 4.71
CA ALA A 159 12.39 20.87 5.97
C ALA A 159 11.50 22.13 5.80
N GLU A 160 11.56 22.80 4.67
CA GLU A 160 10.88 24.05 4.36
C GLU A 160 9.70 23.90 3.38
N LEU A 161 8.84 22.92 3.62
CA LEU A 161 7.57 22.89 2.87
C LEU A 161 6.74 24.12 3.18
N PRO A 162 6.06 24.71 2.17
CA PRO A 162 5.12 25.79 2.38
C PRO A 162 4.08 25.44 3.46
N GLU A 163 3.65 26.44 4.25
CA GLU A 163 2.69 26.21 5.34
C GLU A 163 1.40 25.54 4.86
N ALA A 164 0.92 25.91 3.67
CA ALA A 164 -0.22 25.28 3.02
C ALA A 164 0.00 23.78 2.75
N ALA A 165 1.22 23.36 2.47
CA ALA A 165 1.57 21.97 2.22
C ALA A 165 1.66 21.12 3.51
N ARG A 166 1.99 21.76 4.65
CA ARG A 166 2.10 21.09 5.97
C ARG A 166 0.74 20.82 6.59
N SER A 167 -0.30 21.61 6.26
CA SER A 167 -1.62 21.45 6.85
C SER A 167 -2.27 20.13 6.41
N GLN A 168 -2.71 19.31 7.37
CA GLN A 168 -3.42 18.06 7.08
C GLN A 168 -4.79 18.29 6.41
N ASP A 169 -5.37 19.48 6.57
CA ASP A 169 -6.67 19.85 5.99
C ASP A 169 -6.57 20.19 4.51
N VAL A 170 -5.37 20.42 3.98
CA VAL A 170 -5.14 20.75 2.57
C VAL A 170 -4.91 19.45 1.79
N SER A 171 -5.65 19.30 0.67
CA SER A 171 -5.46 18.15 -0.21
C SER A 171 -4.06 18.13 -0.84
N LYS A 172 -3.59 16.95 -1.24
CA LYS A 172 -2.32 16.79 -1.95
C LYS A 172 -2.28 17.69 -3.20
N GLU A 173 -3.35 17.70 -3.96
CA GLU A 173 -3.52 18.48 -5.18
C GLU A 173 -3.43 19.98 -4.91
N ASP A 174 -4.08 20.48 -3.86
CA ASP A 174 -4.06 21.90 -3.52
C ASP A 174 -2.69 22.32 -2.95
N ALA A 175 -2.04 21.45 -2.21
CA ALA A 175 -0.68 21.67 -1.76
C ALA A 175 0.30 21.81 -2.95
N ILE A 176 0.20 20.94 -3.96
CA ILE A 176 1.00 21.03 -5.19
C ILE A 176 0.69 22.33 -5.95
N ARG A 177 -0.59 22.68 -6.12
CA ARG A 177 -0.98 23.93 -6.79
C ARG A 177 -0.40 25.17 -6.15
N SER A 178 -0.21 25.17 -4.83
CA SER A 178 0.34 26.32 -4.11
C SER A 178 1.81 26.61 -4.41
N ILE A 179 2.52 25.66 -5.02
CA ILE A 179 3.95 25.76 -5.38
C ILE A 179 4.12 26.20 -6.84
N LEU A 180 3.14 25.91 -7.69
CA LEU A 180 3.22 26.14 -9.13
C LEU A 180 3.06 27.63 -9.47
N ASN A 181 3.82 28.12 -10.44
CA ASN A 181 3.59 29.42 -11.04
C ASN A 181 2.35 29.37 -11.97
N PRO A 182 1.81 30.53 -12.43
CA PRO A 182 0.57 30.55 -13.22
C PRO A 182 0.60 29.68 -14.48
N ASP A 183 1.71 29.68 -15.23
CA ASP A 183 1.83 28.90 -16.47
C ASP A 183 1.90 27.39 -16.20
N GLN A 184 2.59 27.01 -15.12
CA GLN A 184 2.67 25.62 -14.65
C GLN A 184 1.30 25.14 -14.11
N LEU A 185 0.58 26.03 -13.40
CA LEU A 185 -0.74 25.74 -12.84
C LEU A 185 -1.75 25.44 -13.95
N ASP A 186 -1.75 26.22 -15.02
CA ASP A 186 -2.63 25.99 -16.17
C ASP A 186 -2.35 24.62 -16.81
N LYS A 187 -1.07 24.31 -17.08
CA LYS A 187 -0.66 22.99 -17.59
C LYS A 187 -1.06 21.86 -16.65
N TYR A 188 -0.89 22.03 -15.33
CA TYR A 188 -1.25 21.04 -14.32
C TYR A 188 -2.75 20.76 -14.32
N ASN A 189 -3.57 21.82 -14.31
CA ASN A 189 -5.03 21.70 -14.32
C ASN A 189 -5.52 21.03 -15.61
N GLU A 190 -5.00 21.38 -16.77
CA GLU A 190 -5.33 20.74 -18.05
C GLU A 190 -5.04 19.23 -18.02
N LYS A 191 -3.91 18.82 -17.43
CA LYS A 191 -3.57 17.41 -17.27
C LYS A 191 -4.48 16.70 -16.25
N MET A 192 -4.88 17.37 -15.16
CA MET A 192 -5.81 16.82 -14.20
C MET A 192 -7.19 16.56 -14.83
N GLU A 193 -7.71 17.51 -15.61
CA GLU A 193 -8.98 17.39 -16.33
C GLU A 193 -8.96 16.29 -17.40
N SER A 194 -7.86 16.16 -18.10
CA SER A 194 -7.66 15.08 -19.09
C SER A 194 -7.45 13.69 -18.50
N GLY A 195 -7.42 13.59 -17.15
CA GLY A 195 -7.17 12.32 -16.43
C GLY A 195 -5.69 11.91 -16.41
N GLY A 196 -4.77 12.79 -16.79
CA GLY A 196 -3.34 12.52 -16.87
C GLY A 196 -2.66 12.24 -15.53
N TYR A 197 -3.07 12.89 -14.43
CA TYR A 197 -2.51 12.68 -13.10
C TYR A 197 -3.41 11.86 -12.15
N GLY A 198 -4.72 11.78 -12.41
CA GLY A 198 -5.72 11.47 -11.41
C GLY A 198 -6.43 10.11 -11.50
N ARG A 199 -6.08 9.23 -12.41
CA ARG A 199 -6.65 7.88 -12.45
C ARG A 199 -5.59 6.82 -12.68
N GLY A 200 -4.71 6.66 -11.71
CA GLY A 200 -4.17 5.33 -11.48
C GLY A 200 -5.38 4.45 -11.14
N ARG A 201 -5.91 3.71 -12.12
CA ARG A 201 -6.77 2.57 -11.80
C ARG A 201 -5.98 1.77 -10.79
N GLY A 202 -6.48 1.67 -9.57
CA GLY A 202 -5.93 0.80 -8.55
C GLY A 202 -5.76 -0.58 -9.16
N ARG A 203 -4.57 -0.85 -9.67
CA ARG A 203 -4.12 -2.21 -9.84
C ARG A 203 -3.87 -2.65 -8.41
N GLY A 204 -4.77 -3.48 -7.91
CA GLY A 204 -4.63 -4.08 -6.63
C GLY A 204 -3.23 -4.66 -6.43
N PRO A 205 -2.79 -4.91 -5.20
CA PRO A 205 -1.44 -5.30 -4.78
C PRO A 205 -0.86 -6.51 -5.54
N TRP A 206 -1.68 -7.22 -6.32
CA TRP A 206 -1.30 -8.37 -7.15
C TRP A 206 -0.63 -8.01 -8.49
N GLY A 207 -0.52 -6.72 -8.85
CA GLY A 207 -0.08 -6.28 -10.19
C GLY A 207 1.43 -6.16 -10.37
N ARG A 208 2.27 -6.35 -9.37
CA ARG A 208 3.72 -6.06 -9.47
C ARG A 208 4.67 -7.00 -8.74
N ARG A 209 4.38 -8.27 -8.59
CA ARG A 209 5.48 -9.22 -8.46
C ARG A 209 5.61 -9.94 -9.79
N GLY A 210 6.32 -9.26 -10.71
CA GLY A 210 6.69 -9.80 -11.99
C GLY A 210 7.54 -11.04 -11.78
N PHE A 211 7.09 -12.14 -12.34
CA PHE A 211 7.93 -13.24 -12.69
C PHE A 211 8.97 -12.71 -13.72
N GLY A 212 10.15 -12.38 -13.25
CA GLY A 212 11.32 -12.08 -14.07
C GLY A 212 12.30 -13.21 -13.93
N GLY A 213 12.49 -13.94 -15.03
CA GLY A 213 13.42 -14.88 -15.48
C GLY A 213 14.58 -15.38 -14.66
#